data_54525a9d3d18a0400d29e761c5f41144
#
_entry.id   54525a9d3d18a0400d29e761c5f41144
#
_cell.length_a   1.000
_cell.length_b   1.000
_cell.length_c   1.000
_cell.angle_alpha   90.00
_cell.angle_beta   90.00
_cell.angle_gamma   90.00
#
_symmetry.space_group_name_H-M   'P 1'
#
loop_
_entity.id
_entity.type
_entity.pdbx_description
1 polymer ?
#
loop_
_entity_poly.entity_id
_entity_poly.type
_entity_poly.pdbx_seq_one_letter_code
_entity_poly.pdbx_strand_id
1 'polypeptide(L)'
;MTAGLAARLGIFARTFPRSTAEEVAAAVAGAGYPLAHWNFAVIGRSTLGGDVDAAQVAAVRRAFDDAGVAIPSVSATFNLIHPDPGLRAAQTTQAVRLIGLVPDLGADVVTLCSGTRDPDDMWRAHPGNLASDAWAAMRRTLDDLMEAAATAGVRLGVEPEPGNVVRDASRAARLLDELGPDAPVGIVLDPANLLSPESVPRQSEVLAQAVALLGPAVIGVQAKDVAASGASAPGAGLLDYPALFRTLAPLPPVPVIVQDTSETDAARVRDDLLRWFAEANRRQDPV
;
A
#
# COMPACT_ATOMS: atom_id res chain seq x y z
N MET A 1 15.61 8.60 -18.06
CA MET A 1 14.19 8.52 -17.64
C MET A 1 13.87 7.27 -16.82
N THR A 2 14.44 6.08 -17.12
CA THR A 2 14.34 4.88 -16.25
C THR A 2 14.85 5.09 -14.83
N ALA A 3 15.83 5.97 -14.61
CA ALA A 3 16.36 6.31 -13.30
C ALA A 3 15.30 6.82 -12.31
N GLY A 4 14.25 7.49 -12.80
CA GLY A 4 13.19 8.02 -11.93
C GLY A 4 12.30 6.95 -11.30
N LEU A 5 12.02 5.83 -11.98
CA LEU A 5 11.30 4.70 -11.37
C LEU A 5 12.25 3.83 -10.55
N ALA A 6 13.47 3.57 -11.03
CA ALA A 6 14.40 2.70 -10.35
C ALA A 6 14.67 3.12 -8.90
N ALA A 7 14.77 4.45 -8.63
CA ALA A 7 15.02 4.98 -7.29
C ALA A 7 13.83 4.90 -6.33
N ARG A 8 12.61 4.68 -6.85
CA ARG A 8 11.36 4.63 -6.06
C ARG A 8 10.60 3.32 -6.23
N LEU A 9 11.19 2.33 -6.88
CA LEU A 9 10.63 0.99 -6.99
C LEU A 9 10.98 0.19 -5.75
N GLY A 10 9.98 -0.27 -5.06
CA GLY A 10 10.10 -1.08 -3.86
C GLY A 10 9.35 -2.40 -3.98
N ILE A 11 9.47 -3.21 -2.96
CA ILE A 11 8.77 -4.47 -2.85
C ILE A 11 8.18 -4.65 -1.46
N PHE A 12 7.04 -5.32 -1.35
CA PHE A 12 6.50 -5.69 -0.07
C PHE A 12 7.40 -6.74 0.59
N ALA A 13 7.94 -6.43 1.76
CA ALA A 13 8.89 -7.30 2.47
C ALA A 13 8.33 -8.70 2.74
N ARG A 14 6.99 -8.87 2.77
CA ARG A 14 6.33 -10.19 2.90
C ARG A 14 6.65 -11.17 1.76
N THR A 15 7.19 -10.70 0.65
CA THR A 15 7.73 -11.55 -0.42
C THR A 15 8.90 -12.40 0.08
N PHE A 16 9.61 -11.95 1.12
CA PHE A 16 10.81 -12.59 1.66
C PHE A 16 10.62 -12.93 3.15
N PRO A 17 9.77 -13.94 3.51
CA PRO A 17 9.61 -14.31 4.91
C PRO A 17 10.91 -14.90 5.47
N ARG A 18 11.41 -14.33 6.56
CA ARG A 18 12.66 -14.72 7.23
C ARG A 18 12.48 -14.65 8.74
N SER A 19 13.50 -15.13 9.47
CA SER A 19 13.49 -15.09 10.95
C SER A 19 13.96 -13.75 11.51
N THR A 20 14.76 -13.00 10.73
CA THR A 20 15.36 -11.73 11.19
C THR A 20 15.20 -10.62 10.14
N ALA A 21 15.29 -9.38 10.58
CA ALA A 21 15.23 -8.21 9.70
C ALA A 21 16.45 -8.13 8.76
N GLU A 22 17.61 -8.55 9.22
CA GLU A 22 18.85 -8.61 8.45
C GLU A 22 18.71 -9.53 7.24
N GLU A 23 18.13 -10.72 7.44
CA GLU A 23 17.88 -11.68 6.37
C GLU A 23 16.85 -11.15 5.35
N VAL A 24 15.80 -10.44 5.83
CA VAL A 24 14.81 -9.78 4.96
C VAL A 24 15.47 -8.69 4.14
N ALA A 25 16.22 -7.80 4.78
CA ALA A 25 16.89 -6.68 4.13
C ALA A 25 17.89 -7.16 3.06
N ALA A 26 18.68 -8.20 3.39
CA ALA A 26 19.60 -8.82 2.43
C ALA A 26 18.87 -9.43 1.22
N ALA A 27 17.71 -10.08 1.44
CA ALA A 27 16.92 -10.66 0.36
C ALA A 27 16.31 -9.59 -0.56
N VAL A 28 15.79 -8.50 0.01
CA VAL A 28 15.28 -7.33 -0.74
C VAL A 28 16.40 -6.70 -1.58
N ALA A 29 17.55 -6.43 -0.97
CA ALA A 29 18.74 -5.88 -1.65
C ALA A 29 19.23 -6.83 -2.75
N GLY A 30 19.30 -8.15 -2.47
CA GLY A 30 19.70 -9.18 -3.42
C GLY A 30 18.77 -9.28 -4.64
N ALA A 31 17.47 -8.98 -4.48
CA ALA A 31 16.53 -8.86 -5.58
C ALA A 31 16.62 -7.49 -6.31
N GLY A 32 17.47 -6.57 -5.82
CA GLY A 32 17.78 -5.28 -6.45
C GLY A 32 16.76 -4.18 -6.20
N TYR A 33 15.96 -4.27 -5.15
CA TYR A 33 15.01 -3.22 -4.79
C TYR A 33 15.64 -2.23 -3.79
N PRO A 34 15.61 -0.91 -4.08
CA PRO A 34 16.11 0.11 -3.16
C PRO A 34 15.11 0.44 -2.04
N LEU A 35 13.84 0.03 -2.16
CA LEU A 35 12.80 0.31 -1.19
C LEU A 35 12.10 -0.98 -0.74
N ALA A 36 11.68 -1.01 0.54
CA ALA A 36 10.84 -2.07 1.08
C ALA A 36 9.63 -1.49 1.81
N HIS A 37 8.43 -1.98 1.49
CA HIS A 37 7.26 -1.78 2.32
C HIS A 37 7.30 -2.78 3.48
N TRP A 38 7.46 -2.28 4.71
CA TRP A 38 7.68 -3.11 5.88
C TRP A 38 6.38 -3.64 6.49
N ASN A 39 6.44 -4.85 7.04
CA ASN A 39 5.40 -5.43 7.89
C ASN A 39 6.05 -6.35 8.91
N PHE A 40 5.76 -6.17 10.19
CA PHE A 40 6.37 -6.96 11.25
C PHE A 40 6.01 -8.46 11.20
N ALA A 41 4.92 -8.83 10.50
CA ALA A 41 4.58 -10.25 10.31
C ALA A 41 5.64 -11.02 9.52
N VAL A 42 6.50 -10.35 8.74
CA VAL A 42 7.57 -10.99 7.96
C VAL A 42 8.61 -11.67 8.83
N ILE A 43 8.80 -11.20 10.06
CA ILE A 43 9.69 -11.77 11.08
C ILE A 43 8.93 -12.46 12.22
N GLY A 44 7.72 -12.95 11.92
CA GLY A 44 6.91 -13.73 12.86
C GLY A 44 6.23 -12.93 13.98
N ARG A 45 6.13 -11.59 13.87
CA ARG A 45 5.38 -10.74 14.78
C ARG A 45 3.96 -10.50 14.28
N SER A 46 3.11 -9.86 15.07
CA SER A 46 1.83 -9.34 14.60
C SER A 46 2.04 -8.25 13.53
N THR A 47 1.13 -8.14 12.57
CA THR A 47 1.10 -7.02 11.60
C THR A 47 1.16 -5.67 12.31
N LEU A 48 0.48 -5.53 13.46
CA LEU A 48 0.46 -4.32 14.27
C LEU A 48 1.64 -4.23 15.26
N GLY A 49 2.70 -5.01 15.05
CA GLY A 49 3.91 -5.03 15.86
C GLY A 49 3.75 -5.77 17.19
N GLY A 50 2.54 -5.91 17.73
CA GLY A 50 2.32 -6.58 19.03
C GLY A 50 3.12 -5.95 20.16
N ASP A 51 4.12 -6.67 20.66
CA ASP A 51 5.03 -6.28 21.74
C ASP A 51 6.36 -5.65 21.28
N VAL A 52 6.50 -5.34 19.98
CA VAL A 52 7.71 -4.72 19.41
C VAL A 52 8.05 -3.44 20.16
N ASP A 53 9.29 -3.32 20.62
CA ASP A 53 9.82 -2.17 21.34
C ASP A 53 10.75 -1.29 20.47
N ALA A 54 11.18 -0.15 21.00
CA ALA A 54 12.07 0.76 20.31
C ALA A 54 13.43 0.13 19.95
N ALA A 55 13.94 -0.82 20.75
CA ALA A 55 15.21 -1.48 20.45
C ALA A 55 15.09 -2.41 19.23
N GLN A 56 13.96 -3.12 19.13
CA GLN A 56 13.64 -3.97 17.99
C GLN A 56 13.39 -3.12 16.71
N VAL A 57 12.69 -1.99 16.82
CA VAL A 57 12.52 -1.03 15.73
C VAL A 57 13.88 -0.51 15.24
N ALA A 58 14.75 -0.10 16.16
CA ALA A 58 16.10 0.36 15.81
C ALA A 58 16.97 -0.75 15.18
N ALA A 59 16.75 -2.01 15.57
CA ALA A 59 17.43 -3.15 14.92
C ALA A 59 16.95 -3.34 13.48
N VAL A 60 15.63 -3.29 13.24
CA VAL A 60 15.07 -3.32 11.85
C VAL A 60 15.66 -2.17 11.03
N ARG A 61 15.63 -0.94 11.55
CA ARG A 61 16.18 0.23 10.86
C ARG A 61 17.63 0.01 10.44
N ARG A 62 18.50 -0.40 11.38
CA ARG A 62 19.92 -0.65 11.09
C ARG A 62 20.10 -1.73 10.02
N ALA A 63 19.36 -2.84 10.11
CA ALA A 63 19.45 -3.94 9.15
C ALA A 63 19.18 -3.46 7.70
N PHE A 64 18.18 -2.60 7.53
CA PHE A 64 17.82 -2.06 6.21
C PHE A 64 18.82 -0.97 5.75
N ASP A 65 19.28 -0.11 6.65
CA ASP A 65 20.33 0.88 6.35
C ASP A 65 21.64 0.20 5.91
N ASP A 66 22.07 -0.86 6.61
CA ASP A 66 23.27 -1.64 6.30
C ASP A 66 23.14 -2.35 4.93
N ALA A 67 21.93 -2.74 4.55
CA ALA A 67 21.65 -3.34 3.24
C ALA A 67 21.47 -2.29 2.10
N GLY A 68 21.46 -0.99 2.43
CA GLY A 68 21.21 0.08 1.46
C GLY A 68 19.77 0.13 0.95
N VAL A 69 18.80 -0.35 1.73
CA VAL A 69 17.37 -0.38 1.39
C VAL A 69 16.62 0.58 2.32
N ALA A 70 15.84 1.51 1.78
CA ALA A 70 15.00 2.38 2.59
C ALA A 70 13.62 1.76 2.84
N ILE A 71 13.01 2.14 3.97
CA ILE A 71 11.64 1.76 4.34
C ILE A 71 10.74 3.01 4.21
N PRO A 72 10.08 3.26 3.07
CA PRO A 72 9.23 4.43 2.90
C PRO A 72 7.89 4.29 3.60
N SER A 73 7.44 3.06 3.86
CA SER A 73 6.12 2.80 4.42
C SER A 73 6.04 1.53 5.23
N VAL A 74 5.12 1.50 6.19
CA VAL A 74 4.86 0.38 7.10
C VAL A 74 3.39 -0.01 7.00
N SER A 75 3.11 -1.31 6.90
CA SER A 75 1.74 -1.82 6.95
C SER A 75 1.24 -1.88 8.40
N ALA A 76 0.14 -1.19 8.67
CA ALA A 76 -0.66 -1.34 9.89
C ALA A 76 -2.09 -1.80 9.54
N THR A 77 -2.19 -2.72 8.59
CA THR A 77 -3.47 -3.18 8.06
C THR A 77 -4.22 -4.06 9.06
N PHE A 78 -5.42 -3.63 9.41
CA PHE A 78 -6.40 -4.38 10.21
C PHE A 78 -7.82 -3.95 9.82
N ASN A 79 -8.84 -4.66 10.30
CA ASN A 79 -10.23 -4.34 9.98
C ASN A 79 -10.75 -3.17 10.81
N LEU A 80 -10.74 -1.94 10.26
CA LEU A 80 -11.16 -0.70 10.96
C LEU A 80 -12.63 -0.71 11.42
N ILE A 81 -13.46 -1.61 10.87
CA ILE A 81 -14.88 -1.72 11.21
C ILE A 81 -15.27 -3.14 11.64
N HIS A 82 -14.31 -3.93 12.14
CA HIS A 82 -14.60 -5.27 12.63
C HIS A 82 -15.87 -5.27 13.49
N PRO A 83 -16.82 -6.19 13.28
CA PRO A 83 -18.11 -6.19 14.01
C PRO A 83 -17.94 -6.36 15.52
N ASP A 84 -16.93 -7.12 15.98
CA ASP A 84 -16.59 -7.19 17.40
C ASP A 84 -15.90 -5.87 17.84
N PRO A 85 -16.55 -5.08 18.72
CA PRO A 85 -16.02 -3.81 19.17
C PRO A 85 -14.79 -3.97 20.09
N GLY A 86 -14.68 -5.07 20.83
CA GLY A 86 -13.54 -5.36 21.69
C GLY A 86 -12.29 -5.63 20.90
N LEU A 87 -12.38 -6.49 19.87
CA LEU A 87 -11.28 -6.76 18.96
C LEU A 87 -10.86 -5.49 18.21
N ARG A 88 -11.82 -4.73 17.69
CA ARG A 88 -11.55 -3.47 17.01
C ARG A 88 -10.79 -2.49 17.90
N ALA A 89 -11.25 -2.27 19.14
CA ALA A 89 -10.60 -1.37 20.08
C ALA A 89 -9.17 -1.82 20.42
N ALA A 90 -8.96 -3.11 20.65
CA ALA A 90 -7.64 -3.67 20.92
C ALA A 90 -6.67 -3.47 19.74
N GLN A 91 -7.14 -3.72 18.50
CA GLN A 91 -6.34 -3.52 17.29
C GLN A 91 -6.06 -2.03 17.03
N THR A 92 -7.02 -1.14 17.29
CA THR A 92 -6.82 0.32 17.18
C THR A 92 -5.72 0.77 18.15
N THR A 93 -5.75 0.31 19.40
CA THR A 93 -4.69 0.62 20.39
C THR A 93 -3.31 0.15 19.93
N GLN A 94 -3.22 -1.05 19.36
CA GLN A 94 -1.95 -1.56 18.80
C GLN A 94 -1.48 -0.73 17.60
N ALA A 95 -2.40 -0.36 16.70
CA ALA A 95 -2.08 0.46 15.55
C ALA A 95 -1.59 1.87 15.94
N VAL A 96 -2.25 2.52 16.91
CA VAL A 96 -1.80 3.81 17.48
C VAL A 96 -0.38 3.71 18.02
N ARG A 97 -0.08 2.63 18.77
CA ARG A 97 1.27 2.38 19.27
C ARG A 97 2.28 2.19 18.13
N LEU A 98 1.94 1.38 17.12
CA LEU A 98 2.81 1.14 15.96
C LEU A 98 3.07 2.45 15.21
N ILE A 99 2.06 3.28 14.97
CA ILE A 99 2.19 4.59 14.30
C ILE A 99 3.26 5.44 14.99
N GLY A 100 3.27 5.46 16.33
CA GLY A 100 4.28 6.19 17.12
C GLY A 100 5.71 5.69 16.93
N LEU A 101 5.91 4.45 16.47
CA LEU A 101 7.23 3.85 16.24
C LEU A 101 7.72 3.99 14.78
N VAL A 102 6.85 4.38 13.85
CA VAL A 102 7.16 4.42 12.41
C VAL A 102 8.29 5.41 12.06
N PRO A 103 8.39 6.60 12.67
CA PRO A 103 9.52 7.50 12.41
C PRO A 103 10.89 6.88 12.72
N ASP A 104 10.98 6.04 13.75
CA ASP A 104 12.22 5.37 14.12
C ASP A 104 12.65 4.30 13.10
N LEU A 105 11.74 3.82 12.25
CA LEU A 105 12.04 3.01 11.07
C LEU A 105 12.54 3.84 9.88
N GLY A 106 12.44 5.17 9.96
CA GLY A 106 12.73 6.10 8.85
C GLY A 106 11.62 6.14 7.81
N ALA A 107 10.44 5.66 8.15
CA ALA A 107 9.26 5.71 7.31
C ALA A 107 8.40 6.94 7.65
N ASP A 108 7.62 7.41 6.69
CA ASP A 108 6.71 8.54 6.82
C ASP A 108 5.26 8.19 6.42
N VAL A 109 5.02 6.96 5.96
CA VAL A 109 3.69 6.46 5.59
C VAL A 109 3.33 5.19 6.35
N VAL A 110 2.10 5.16 6.87
CA VAL A 110 1.47 3.95 7.44
C VAL A 110 0.31 3.54 6.54
N THR A 111 0.35 2.34 5.96
CA THR A 111 -0.72 1.89 5.07
C THR A 111 -1.84 1.19 5.84
N LEU A 112 -3.07 1.47 5.42
CA LEU A 112 -4.30 0.98 6.02
C LEU A 112 -5.28 0.55 4.93
N CYS A 113 -6.18 -0.36 5.26
CA CYS A 113 -7.44 -0.56 4.54
C CYS A 113 -8.62 -0.16 5.41
N SER A 114 -9.76 0.13 4.81
CA SER A 114 -10.91 0.70 5.53
C SER A 114 -11.80 -0.33 6.25
N GLY A 115 -11.54 -1.61 6.01
CA GLY A 115 -12.22 -2.71 6.68
C GLY A 115 -13.61 -3.07 6.13
N THR A 116 -14.15 -4.16 6.66
CA THR A 116 -15.42 -4.77 6.28
C THR A 116 -16.24 -5.20 7.49
N ARG A 117 -17.55 -5.37 7.32
CA ARG A 117 -18.44 -5.98 8.31
C ARG A 117 -18.36 -7.52 8.34
N ASP A 118 -17.55 -8.13 7.48
CA ASP A 118 -17.28 -9.56 7.57
C ASP A 118 -16.44 -9.87 8.83
N PRO A 119 -16.87 -10.78 9.70
CA PRO A 119 -16.17 -11.06 10.95
C PRO A 119 -14.91 -11.94 10.78
N ASP A 120 -14.82 -12.68 9.68
CA ASP A 120 -13.84 -13.76 9.52
C ASP A 120 -12.73 -13.40 8.52
N ASP A 121 -13.05 -12.51 7.54
CA ASP A 121 -12.13 -12.17 6.46
C ASP A 121 -12.24 -10.68 6.13
N MET A 122 -11.20 -9.92 6.50
CA MET A 122 -11.13 -8.47 6.30
C MET A 122 -11.09 -8.02 4.83
N TRP A 123 -10.92 -8.95 3.91
CA TRP A 123 -10.88 -8.69 2.46
C TRP A 123 -12.21 -9.03 1.78
N ARG A 124 -13.10 -9.77 2.48
CA ARG A 124 -14.37 -10.20 1.92
C ARG A 124 -15.38 -9.06 1.95
N ALA A 125 -16.03 -8.83 0.80
CA ALA A 125 -17.11 -7.87 0.70
C ALA A 125 -18.32 -8.32 1.57
N HIS A 126 -18.94 -7.33 2.23
CA HIS A 126 -20.14 -7.56 3.04
C HIS A 126 -21.21 -6.52 2.69
N PRO A 127 -22.48 -6.89 2.54
CA PRO A 127 -23.57 -5.94 2.20
C PRO A 127 -23.66 -4.76 3.16
N GLY A 128 -23.38 -4.98 4.45
CA GLY A 128 -23.37 -3.95 5.48
C GLY A 128 -22.28 -2.87 5.30
N ASN A 129 -21.30 -3.06 4.42
CA ASN A 129 -20.25 -2.05 4.16
C ASN A 129 -20.82 -0.78 3.46
N LEU A 130 -22.00 -0.92 2.84
CA LEU A 130 -22.68 0.20 2.16
C LEU A 130 -23.49 1.09 3.11
N ALA A 131 -23.75 0.62 4.31
CA ALA A 131 -24.57 1.32 5.29
C ALA A 131 -23.83 2.56 5.86
N SER A 132 -24.58 3.58 6.25
CA SER A 132 -24.04 4.82 6.80
C SER A 132 -23.32 4.61 8.15
N ASP A 133 -23.77 3.63 8.93
CA ASP A 133 -23.13 3.27 10.21
C ASP A 133 -21.77 2.59 10.02
N ALA A 134 -21.55 1.86 8.90
CA ALA A 134 -20.25 1.32 8.56
C ALA A 134 -19.24 2.44 8.23
N TRP A 135 -19.70 3.44 7.44
CA TRP A 135 -18.89 4.64 7.16
C TRP A 135 -18.55 5.39 8.45
N ALA A 136 -19.54 5.64 9.30
CA ALA A 136 -19.34 6.31 10.57
C ALA A 136 -18.43 5.52 11.53
N ALA A 137 -18.48 4.18 11.51
CA ALA A 137 -17.59 3.32 12.30
C ALA A 137 -16.15 3.43 11.81
N MET A 138 -15.92 3.37 10.49
CA MET A 138 -14.63 3.56 9.86
C MET A 138 -14.03 4.92 10.20
N ARG A 139 -14.83 6.00 10.09
CA ARG A 139 -14.39 7.36 10.43
C ARG A 139 -13.93 7.45 11.88
N ARG A 140 -14.70 6.94 12.85
CA ARG A 140 -14.29 6.98 14.28
C ARG A 140 -12.95 6.27 14.53
N THR A 141 -12.75 5.09 13.96
CA THR A 141 -11.46 4.39 14.11
C THR A 141 -10.34 5.18 13.43
N LEU A 142 -10.61 5.75 12.25
CA LEU A 142 -9.62 6.55 11.52
C LEU A 142 -9.25 7.83 12.28
N ASP A 143 -10.20 8.48 12.99
CA ASP A 143 -9.95 9.68 13.78
C ASP A 143 -8.89 9.41 14.89
N ASP A 144 -8.99 8.28 15.60
CA ASP A 144 -7.99 7.87 16.60
C ASP A 144 -6.58 7.67 15.96
N LEU A 145 -6.54 7.07 14.76
CA LEU A 145 -5.29 6.84 14.04
C LEU A 145 -4.69 8.14 13.49
N MET A 146 -5.53 9.10 13.05
CA MET A 146 -5.09 10.39 12.56
C MET A 146 -4.46 11.24 13.66
N GLU A 147 -5.00 11.20 14.89
CA GLU A 147 -4.40 11.89 16.04
C GLU A 147 -2.98 11.36 16.32
N ALA A 148 -2.82 10.02 16.29
CA ALA A 148 -1.51 9.39 16.45
C ALA A 148 -0.56 9.74 15.30
N ALA A 149 -1.04 9.74 14.05
CA ALA A 149 -0.25 10.07 12.87
C ALA A 149 0.22 11.53 12.89
N ALA A 150 -0.67 12.47 13.24
CA ALA A 150 -0.32 13.89 13.39
C ALA A 150 0.74 14.10 14.48
N THR A 151 0.61 13.39 15.61
CA THR A 151 1.59 13.45 16.71
C THR A 151 2.95 12.89 16.29
N ALA A 152 2.97 11.79 15.54
CA ALA A 152 4.19 11.15 15.05
C ALA A 152 4.81 11.84 13.82
N GLY A 153 4.09 12.77 13.17
CA GLY A 153 4.54 13.42 11.95
C GLY A 153 4.55 12.50 10.73
N VAL A 154 3.68 11.48 10.70
CA VAL A 154 3.53 10.52 9.59
C VAL A 154 2.18 10.69 8.90
N ARG A 155 2.02 10.10 7.72
CA ARG A 155 0.77 10.10 6.96
C ARG A 155 0.14 8.70 6.95
N LEU A 156 -1.19 8.66 6.99
CA LEU A 156 -1.95 7.43 6.80
C LEU A 156 -2.27 7.24 5.31
N GLY A 157 -1.83 6.16 4.73
CA GLY A 157 -2.13 5.79 3.34
C GLY A 157 -3.32 4.84 3.30
N VAL A 158 -4.52 5.34 3.00
CA VAL A 158 -5.71 4.49 2.84
C VAL A 158 -5.71 3.88 1.45
N GLU A 159 -5.77 2.57 1.39
CA GLU A 159 -5.87 1.81 0.15
C GLU A 159 -7.34 1.51 -0.16
N PRO A 160 -7.87 1.93 -1.33
CA PRO A 160 -9.17 1.48 -1.81
C PRO A 160 -9.12 -0.03 -2.11
N GLU A 161 -10.00 -0.79 -1.43
CA GLU A 161 -10.10 -2.24 -1.54
C GLU A 161 -11.54 -2.66 -1.90
N PRO A 162 -11.77 -3.47 -2.94
CA PRO A 162 -13.11 -3.81 -3.43
C PRO A 162 -14.04 -4.40 -2.36
N GLY A 163 -13.47 -5.15 -1.41
CA GLY A 163 -14.20 -5.78 -0.30
C GLY A 163 -14.49 -4.84 0.88
N ASN A 164 -13.99 -3.62 0.88
CA ASN A 164 -14.01 -2.73 2.04
C ASN A 164 -15.02 -1.58 1.91
N VAL A 165 -15.10 -0.72 2.96
CA VAL A 165 -15.96 0.48 2.98
C VAL A 165 -15.50 1.50 1.95
N VAL A 166 -14.19 1.79 1.88
CA VAL A 166 -13.57 2.59 0.81
C VAL A 166 -13.12 1.62 -0.27
N ARG A 167 -14.04 1.29 -1.19
CA ARG A 167 -13.84 0.21 -2.16
C ARG A 167 -13.38 0.68 -3.54
N ASP A 168 -13.46 1.98 -3.81
CA ASP A 168 -13.22 2.57 -5.11
C ASP A 168 -12.73 4.03 -5.01
N ALA A 169 -12.31 4.60 -6.12
CA ALA A 169 -11.79 5.96 -6.19
C ALA A 169 -12.82 7.02 -5.76
N SER A 170 -14.11 6.82 -6.04
CA SER A 170 -15.17 7.78 -5.66
C SER A 170 -15.35 7.83 -4.14
N ARG A 171 -15.29 6.66 -3.47
CA ARG A 171 -15.36 6.61 -2.01
C ARG A 171 -14.09 7.15 -1.36
N ALA A 172 -12.94 6.94 -1.97
CA ALA A 172 -11.69 7.54 -1.51
C ALA A 172 -11.72 9.08 -1.63
N ALA A 173 -12.21 9.62 -2.74
CA ALA A 173 -12.40 11.06 -2.92
C ALA A 173 -13.36 11.64 -1.87
N ARG A 174 -14.50 10.98 -1.65
CA ARG A 174 -15.44 11.35 -0.58
C ARG A 174 -14.76 11.38 0.80
N LEU A 175 -13.92 10.38 1.11
CA LEU A 175 -13.19 10.34 2.38
C LEU A 175 -12.29 11.58 2.52
N LEU A 176 -11.51 11.89 1.48
CA LEU A 176 -10.61 13.04 1.48
C LEU A 176 -11.38 14.37 1.61
N ASP A 177 -12.52 14.52 0.91
CA ASP A 177 -13.37 15.71 1.00
C ASP A 177 -13.92 15.90 2.42
N GLU A 178 -14.36 14.82 3.08
CA GLU A 178 -14.87 14.86 4.45
C GLU A 178 -13.79 15.14 5.51
N LEU A 179 -12.53 14.72 5.24
CA LEU A 179 -11.39 14.94 6.13
C LEU A 179 -10.80 16.34 6.01
N GLY A 180 -10.88 16.91 4.83
CA GLY A 180 -10.25 18.19 4.50
C GLY A 180 -8.75 18.08 4.16
N PRO A 181 -8.15 19.16 3.64
CA PRO A 181 -6.82 19.15 3.06
C PRO A 181 -5.68 19.02 4.09
N ASP A 182 -5.93 19.35 5.35
CA ASP A 182 -4.92 19.32 6.40
C ASP A 182 -4.83 17.98 7.14
N ALA A 183 -5.72 17.03 6.80
CA ALA A 183 -5.70 15.71 7.41
C ALA A 183 -4.41 14.95 7.04
N PRO A 184 -3.77 14.24 7.98
CA PRO A 184 -2.56 13.44 7.70
C PRO A 184 -2.92 12.15 6.95
N VAL A 185 -3.78 12.24 5.92
CA VAL A 185 -4.29 11.11 5.14
C VAL A 185 -3.98 11.31 3.67
N GLY A 186 -3.54 10.25 3.02
CA GLY A 186 -3.41 10.17 1.57
C GLY A 186 -3.91 8.82 1.07
N ILE A 187 -3.74 8.57 -0.21
CA ILE A 187 -4.19 7.35 -0.88
C ILE A 187 -2.99 6.51 -1.30
N VAL A 188 -3.03 5.22 -0.98
CA VAL A 188 -2.21 4.21 -1.65
C VAL A 188 -3.04 3.68 -2.82
N LEU A 189 -2.62 4.03 -4.02
CA LEU A 189 -3.34 3.64 -5.23
C LEU A 189 -2.86 2.27 -5.69
N ASP A 190 -3.76 1.29 -5.64
CA ASP A 190 -3.56 0.01 -6.28
C ASP A 190 -4.43 -0.08 -7.55
N PRO A 191 -3.81 -0.02 -8.74
CA PRO A 191 -4.56 -0.13 -9.98
C PRO A 191 -5.33 -1.45 -10.12
N ALA A 192 -4.81 -2.56 -9.60
CA ALA A 192 -5.46 -3.86 -9.68
C ALA A 192 -6.74 -3.92 -8.83
N ASN A 193 -6.78 -3.21 -7.69
CA ASN A 193 -7.98 -3.12 -6.85
C ASN A 193 -9.11 -2.29 -7.48
N LEU A 194 -8.80 -1.44 -8.44
CA LEU A 194 -9.79 -0.62 -9.16
C LEU A 194 -10.33 -1.29 -10.43
N LEU A 195 -9.79 -2.46 -10.79
CA LEU A 195 -10.10 -3.18 -12.01
C LEU A 195 -10.60 -4.59 -11.72
N SER A 196 -11.41 -5.11 -12.62
CA SER A 196 -11.78 -6.52 -12.69
C SER A 196 -11.41 -7.07 -14.07
N PRO A 197 -11.36 -8.38 -14.28
CA PRO A 197 -11.10 -8.94 -15.61
C PRO A 197 -11.97 -8.35 -16.71
N GLU A 198 -13.25 -8.03 -16.41
CA GLU A 198 -14.21 -7.44 -17.35
C GLU A 198 -13.90 -5.97 -17.66
N SER A 199 -13.30 -5.24 -16.72
CA SER A 199 -12.98 -3.81 -16.91
C SER A 199 -11.57 -3.56 -17.44
N VAL A 200 -10.67 -4.54 -17.40
CA VAL A 200 -9.30 -4.41 -17.94
C VAL A 200 -9.24 -3.88 -19.38
N PRO A 201 -10.12 -4.25 -20.32
CA PRO A 201 -10.11 -3.65 -21.65
C PRO A 201 -10.28 -2.12 -21.68
N ARG A 202 -10.80 -1.54 -20.58
CA ARG A 202 -10.93 -0.08 -20.37
C ARG A 202 -10.02 0.44 -19.27
N GLN A 203 -8.91 -0.25 -18.95
CA GLN A 203 -8.04 0.10 -17.84
C GLN A 203 -7.60 1.57 -17.86
N SER A 204 -7.20 2.10 -19.03
CA SER A 204 -6.75 3.50 -19.15
C SER A 204 -7.84 4.50 -18.79
N GLU A 205 -9.10 4.22 -19.15
CA GLU A 205 -10.24 5.07 -18.82
C GLU A 205 -10.52 5.05 -17.30
N VAL A 206 -10.62 3.86 -16.73
CA VAL A 206 -10.90 3.69 -15.28
C VAL A 206 -9.79 4.33 -14.44
N LEU A 207 -8.54 4.09 -14.79
CA LEU A 207 -7.40 4.63 -14.05
C LEU A 207 -7.23 6.14 -14.26
N ALA A 208 -7.52 6.69 -15.44
CA ALA A 208 -7.51 8.13 -15.66
C ALA A 208 -8.56 8.85 -14.81
N GLN A 209 -9.75 8.26 -14.64
CA GLN A 209 -10.77 8.79 -13.72
C GLN A 209 -10.27 8.76 -12.27
N ALA A 210 -9.63 7.68 -11.83
CA ALA A 210 -9.07 7.60 -10.49
C ALA A 210 -7.95 8.63 -10.27
N VAL A 211 -7.06 8.82 -11.24
CA VAL A 211 -6.00 9.84 -11.21
C VAL A 211 -6.59 11.25 -11.16
N ALA A 212 -7.66 11.52 -11.92
CA ALA A 212 -8.33 12.82 -11.90
C ALA A 212 -8.97 13.13 -10.53
N LEU A 213 -9.51 12.12 -9.85
CA LEU A 213 -10.15 12.27 -8.53
C LEU A 213 -9.15 12.36 -7.38
N LEU A 214 -8.07 11.58 -7.42
CA LEU A 214 -7.21 11.30 -6.28
C LEU A 214 -5.78 11.84 -6.43
N GLY A 215 -5.36 12.22 -7.65
CA GLY A 215 -3.97 12.43 -8.02
C GLY A 215 -3.10 13.16 -7.00
N PRO A 216 -3.47 14.37 -6.52
CA PRO A 216 -2.66 15.11 -5.54
C PRO A 216 -2.54 14.43 -4.17
N ALA A 217 -3.51 13.58 -3.82
CA ALA A 217 -3.55 12.87 -2.55
C ALA A 217 -2.87 11.50 -2.59
N VAL A 218 -2.42 11.02 -3.76
CA VAL A 218 -1.71 9.76 -3.88
C VAL A 218 -0.31 9.89 -3.27
N ILE A 219 0.00 9.01 -2.29
CA ILE A 219 1.26 8.99 -1.56
C ILE A 219 2.06 7.70 -1.75
N GLY A 220 1.50 6.74 -2.46
CA GLY A 220 2.12 5.48 -2.84
C GLY A 220 1.31 4.79 -3.93
N VAL A 221 1.96 3.96 -4.72
CA VAL A 221 1.33 3.11 -5.74
C VAL A 221 1.71 1.67 -5.45
N GLN A 222 0.77 0.74 -5.58
CA GLN A 222 1.06 -0.68 -5.57
C GLN A 222 1.12 -1.22 -6.99
N ALA A 223 2.06 -2.11 -7.25
CA ALA A 223 2.18 -2.83 -8.49
C ALA A 223 1.75 -4.28 -8.26
N LYS A 224 0.51 -4.57 -8.60
CA LYS A 224 -0.13 -5.89 -8.71
C LYS A 224 -0.72 -6.05 -10.10
N ASP A 225 -1.24 -7.22 -10.40
CA ASP A 225 -1.94 -7.50 -11.64
C ASP A 225 -3.30 -8.15 -11.38
N VAL A 226 -4.15 -8.18 -12.39
CA VAL A 226 -5.51 -8.75 -12.36
C VAL A 226 -5.51 -10.00 -13.21
N ALA A 227 -5.73 -11.15 -12.60
CA ALA A 227 -5.96 -12.41 -13.29
C ALA A 227 -7.42 -12.87 -13.13
N ALA A 228 -7.84 -13.83 -13.94
CA ALA A 228 -9.18 -14.44 -13.80
C ALA A 228 -9.42 -15.08 -12.43
N SER A 229 -8.34 -15.50 -11.75
CA SER A 229 -8.36 -16.09 -10.41
C SER A 229 -8.27 -15.07 -9.27
N GLY A 230 -8.16 -13.77 -9.56
CA GLY A 230 -7.94 -12.70 -8.58
C GLY A 230 -6.65 -11.93 -8.78
N ALA A 231 -6.09 -11.37 -7.71
CA ALA A 231 -4.82 -10.65 -7.76
C ALA A 231 -3.65 -11.57 -8.15
N SER A 232 -2.67 -11.02 -8.85
CA SER A 232 -1.46 -11.74 -9.27
C SER A 232 -0.24 -10.81 -9.30
N ALA A 233 0.94 -11.39 -9.48
CA ALA A 233 2.17 -10.64 -9.66
C ALA A 233 2.15 -9.78 -10.93
N PRO A 234 2.84 -8.63 -10.96
CA PRO A 234 2.97 -7.81 -12.15
C PRO A 234 3.44 -8.63 -13.37
N GLY A 235 2.68 -8.54 -14.46
CA GLY A 235 2.93 -9.26 -15.71
C GLY A 235 2.48 -10.73 -15.72
N ALA A 236 1.85 -11.21 -14.66
CA ALA A 236 1.21 -12.54 -14.64
C ALA A 236 -0.30 -12.48 -14.88
N GLY A 237 -0.85 -11.28 -15.09
CA GLY A 237 -2.26 -11.04 -15.31
C GLY A 237 -2.57 -10.41 -16.66
N LEU A 238 -3.55 -9.54 -16.68
CA LEU A 238 -4.16 -8.94 -17.87
C LEU A 238 -3.79 -7.48 -18.11
N LEU A 239 -3.08 -6.82 -17.16
CA LEU A 239 -2.81 -5.39 -17.25
C LEU A 239 -1.77 -5.07 -18.33
N ASP A 240 -2.06 -4.07 -19.14
CA ASP A 240 -1.08 -3.42 -20.03
C ASP A 240 -0.25 -2.42 -19.20
N TYR A 241 0.89 -2.86 -18.67
CA TYR A 241 1.76 -2.06 -17.83
C TYR A 241 2.33 -0.80 -18.52
N PRO A 242 2.75 -0.83 -19.80
CA PRO A 242 3.08 0.39 -20.54
C PRO A 242 1.94 1.41 -20.59
N ALA A 243 0.71 0.98 -20.84
CA ALA A 243 -0.47 1.87 -20.80
C ALA A 243 -0.76 2.36 -19.38
N LEU A 244 -0.63 1.51 -18.38
CA LEU A 244 -0.77 1.85 -16.96
C LEU A 244 0.20 2.97 -16.56
N PHE A 245 1.50 2.83 -16.87
CA PHE A 245 2.49 3.86 -16.54
C PHE A 245 2.22 5.19 -17.25
N ARG A 246 1.72 5.17 -18.50
CA ARG A 246 1.29 6.41 -19.18
C ARG A 246 0.13 7.08 -18.47
N THR A 247 -0.85 6.29 -18.05
CA THR A 247 -2.04 6.80 -17.34
C THR A 247 -1.68 7.36 -15.96
N LEU A 248 -0.71 6.77 -15.27
CA LEU A 248 -0.25 7.23 -13.95
C LEU A 248 0.81 8.34 -14.02
N ALA A 249 1.27 8.74 -15.22
CA ALA A 249 2.31 9.77 -15.38
C ALA A 249 1.99 11.13 -14.70
N PRO A 250 0.72 11.58 -14.58
CA PRO A 250 0.40 12.83 -13.87
C PRO A 250 0.56 12.75 -12.34
N LEU A 251 0.70 11.56 -11.76
CA LEU A 251 0.85 11.40 -10.30
C LEU A 251 2.19 11.98 -9.80
N PRO A 252 2.24 12.42 -8.53
CA PRO A 252 3.51 12.74 -7.88
C PRO A 252 4.51 11.58 -7.96
N PRO A 253 5.82 11.84 -7.88
CA PRO A 253 6.84 10.80 -7.90
C PRO A 253 6.91 10.04 -6.56
N VAL A 254 5.88 9.27 -6.24
CA VAL A 254 5.75 8.46 -5.03
C VAL A 254 6.39 7.07 -5.18
N PRO A 255 6.65 6.35 -4.06
CA PRO A 255 7.08 4.95 -4.10
C PRO A 255 6.09 4.07 -4.88
N VAL A 256 6.62 3.11 -5.65
CA VAL A 256 5.85 2.06 -6.35
C VAL A 256 6.26 0.72 -5.74
N ILE A 257 5.34 0.05 -5.05
CA ILE A 257 5.60 -1.15 -4.26
C ILE A 257 5.03 -2.39 -4.95
N VAL A 258 5.91 -3.31 -5.31
CA VAL A 258 5.54 -4.61 -5.89
C VAL A 258 4.89 -5.48 -4.82
N GLN A 259 3.78 -6.11 -5.18
CA GLN A 259 3.06 -7.08 -4.35
C GLN A 259 2.72 -8.36 -5.13
N ASP A 260 2.32 -9.39 -4.40
CA ASP A 260 1.83 -10.68 -4.91
C ASP A 260 2.80 -11.42 -5.84
N THR A 261 4.10 -11.09 -5.75
CA THR A 261 5.16 -11.82 -6.45
C THR A 261 5.82 -12.85 -5.53
N SER A 262 6.37 -13.92 -6.12
CA SER A 262 7.22 -14.87 -5.40
C SER A 262 8.64 -14.31 -5.23
N GLU A 263 9.37 -14.81 -4.25
CA GLU A 263 10.79 -14.48 -4.07
C GLU A 263 11.61 -14.81 -5.32
N THR A 264 11.33 -15.94 -5.96
CA THR A 264 12.05 -16.39 -7.18
C THR A 264 11.79 -15.48 -8.38
N ASP A 265 10.65 -14.81 -8.44
CA ASP A 265 10.28 -13.91 -9.54
C ASP A 265 10.62 -12.44 -9.26
N ALA A 266 10.94 -12.09 -8.01
CA ALA A 266 11.07 -10.70 -7.59
C ALA A 266 12.03 -9.88 -8.47
N ALA A 267 13.22 -10.39 -8.78
CA ALA A 267 14.19 -9.70 -9.63
C ALA A 267 13.68 -9.54 -11.07
N ARG A 268 13.06 -10.58 -11.64
CA ARG A 268 12.47 -10.54 -12.99
C ARG A 268 11.34 -9.51 -13.06
N VAL A 269 10.44 -9.50 -12.07
CA VAL A 269 9.33 -8.53 -12.00
C VAL A 269 9.86 -7.10 -11.94
N ARG A 270 10.93 -6.83 -11.16
CA ARG A 270 11.61 -5.53 -11.15
C ARG A 270 12.07 -5.12 -12.55
N ASP A 271 12.78 -6.00 -13.24
CA ASP A 271 13.34 -5.72 -14.56
C ASP A 271 12.24 -5.49 -15.61
N ASP A 272 11.16 -6.26 -15.54
CA ASP A 272 9.99 -6.09 -16.38
C ASP A 272 9.32 -4.73 -16.16
N LEU A 273 9.10 -4.31 -14.90
CA LEU A 273 8.53 -3.00 -14.58
C LEU A 273 9.41 -1.84 -15.09
N LEU A 274 10.73 -1.94 -14.93
CA LEU A 274 11.65 -0.92 -15.45
C LEU A 274 11.63 -0.85 -16.98
N ARG A 275 11.54 -1.99 -17.65
CA ARG A 275 11.42 -2.09 -19.11
C ARG A 275 10.10 -1.49 -19.61
N TRP A 276 8.96 -1.82 -18.99
CA TRP A 276 7.65 -1.29 -19.35
C TRP A 276 7.54 0.21 -19.08
N PHE A 277 8.13 0.70 -18.01
CA PHE A 277 8.22 2.13 -17.72
C PHE A 277 9.03 2.87 -18.79
N ALA A 278 10.16 2.30 -19.22
CA ALA A 278 10.95 2.86 -20.33
C ALA A 278 10.18 2.85 -21.67
N GLU A 279 9.41 1.81 -21.94
CA GLU A 279 8.56 1.73 -23.11
C GLU A 279 7.44 2.80 -23.09
N ALA A 280 6.77 2.99 -21.96
CA ALA A 280 5.75 4.01 -21.76
C ALA A 280 6.26 5.41 -22.11
N ASN A 281 7.49 5.73 -21.71
CA ASN A 281 8.09 7.05 -21.92
C ASN A 281 8.62 7.26 -23.34
N ARG A 282 9.04 6.22 -24.09
CA ARG A 282 9.50 6.36 -25.48
C ARG A 282 8.40 6.79 -26.46
N ARG A 283 7.15 6.46 -26.17
CA ARG A 283 6.00 6.83 -27.04
C ARG A 283 5.50 8.25 -26.83
N GLN A 284 6.09 9.01 -25.90
CA GLN A 284 5.74 10.41 -25.62
C GLN A 284 6.65 11.41 -26.34
N ASP A 285 7.80 10.98 -26.89
CA ASP A 285 8.65 11.85 -27.68
C ASP A 285 8.03 11.98 -29.09
N PRO A 286 7.50 13.16 -29.50
CA PRO A 286 7.05 13.36 -30.86
C PRO A 286 8.26 13.32 -31.81
N VAL A 287 8.12 12.61 -32.92
CA VAL A 287 9.07 12.61 -34.03
C VAL A 287 9.06 13.98 -34.72
#